data_97b92ed387a5c781c52efc841f825db6
#
_entry.id   97b92ed387a5c781c52efc841f825db6
#
_cell.length_a   1.000
_cell.length_b   1.000
_cell.length_c   1.000
_cell.angle_alpha   90.00
_cell.angle_beta   90.00
_cell.angle_gamma   90.00
#
_symmetry.space_group_name_H-M   'P 1'
#
loop_
_entity.id
_entity.type
_entity.pdbx_description
1 polymer ?
#
loop_
_entity_poly.entity_id
_entity_poly.type
_entity_poly.pdbx_seq_one_letter_code
_entity_poly.pdbx_strand_id
1 'polypeptide(L)' 'MSTPQYFEIAPDQLNAQHLGVRAFFQWEDPNIYKIGTIVGVAADSAAIHVNLAGIDQGVVFLRQPMPGANPRLYLLWS' A
#
# COMPACT_ATOMS: atom_id res chain seq x y z
N MET A 1 -20.71 -15.12 9.22
CA MET A 1 -20.14 -13.86 8.73
C MET A 1 -18.63 -13.90 8.88
N SER A 2 -17.91 -13.82 7.79
CA SER A 2 -16.45 -13.88 7.86
C SER A 2 -15.89 -12.51 8.26
N THR A 3 -14.92 -12.52 9.17
CA THR A 3 -14.21 -11.30 9.55
C THR A 3 -13.23 -10.94 8.44
N PRO A 4 -13.21 -9.67 7.99
CA PRO A 4 -12.19 -9.24 7.03
C PRO A 4 -10.80 -9.49 7.59
N GLN A 5 -9.90 -9.96 6.75
CA GLN A 5 -8.54 -10.25 7.14
C GLN A 5 -7.58 -9.43 6.30
N TYR A 6 -6.61 -8.84 6.97
CA TYR A 6 -5.48 -8.18 6.30
C TYR A 6 -4.30 -9.14 6.28
N PHE A 7 -3.59 -9.16 5.15
CA PHE A 7 -2.33 -9.89 5.08
C PHE A 7 -1.26 -8.97 4.48
N GLU A 8 -0.07 -9.09 5.03
CA GLU A 8 1.04 -8.26 4.62
C GLU A 8 1.67 -8.80 3.34
N ILE A 9 1.96 -7.89 2.38
CA ILE A 9 2.73 -8.23 1.19
C ILE A 9 3.84 -7.21 0.98
N ALA A 10 4.85 -7.60 0.22
CA ALA A 10 5.90 -6.68 -0.18
C ALA A 10 5.39 -5.76 -1.30
N PRO A 11 5.78 -4.47 -1.31
CA PRO A 11 5.31 -3.54 -2.34
C PRO A 11 5.67 -3.96 -3.76
N ASP A 12 6.81 -4.64 -3.95
CA ASP A 12 7.25 -5.09 -5.27
C ASP A 12 6.44 -6.28 -5.80
N GLN A 13 5.57 -6.85 -4.98
CA GLN A 13 4.64 -7.90 -5.39
C GLN A 13 3.32 -7.35 -5.94
N LEU A 14 3.11 -6.04 -5.87
CA LEU A 14 1.90 -5.44 -6.41
C LEU A 14 1.90 -5.53 -7.94
N ASN A 15 0.74 -5.86 -8.50
CA ASN A 15 0.56 -5.96 -9.93
C ASN A 15 -0.90 -5.64 -10.29
N ALA A 16 -1.27 -5.82 -11.56
CA ALA A 16 -2.60 -5.48 -12.06
C ALA A 16 -3.73 -6.26 -11.36
N GLN A 17 -3.44 -7.42 -10.78
CA GLN A 17 -4.46 -8.19 -10.07
C GLN A 17 -4.89 -7.52 -8.76
N HIS A 18 -4.10 -6.59 -8.26
CA HIS A 18 -4.39 -5.88 -7.01
C HIS A 18 -5.21 -4.61 -7.24
N LEU A 19 -5.49 -4.25 -8.49
CA LEU A 19 -6.36 -3.11 -8.78
C LEU A 19 -7.77 -3.41 -8.27
N GLY A 20 -8.36 -2.47 -7.56
CA GLY A 20 -9.66 -2.64 -6.94
C GLY A 20 -9.61 -3.27 -5.55
N VAL A 21 -8.45 -3.70 -5.08
CA VAL A 21 -8.29 -4.29 -3.76
C VAL A 21 -8.11 -3.19 -2.72
N ARG A 22 -8.75 -3.36 -1.58
CA ARG A 22 -8.60 -2.41 -0.48
C ARG A 22 -7.28 -2.67 0.24
N ALA A 23 -6.53 -1.59 0.51
CA ALA A 23 -5.22 -1.67 1.11
C ALA A 23 -5.14 -0.82 2.37
N PHE A 24 -4.34 -1.26 3.30
CA PHE A 24 -4.03 -0.55 4.54
C PHE A 24 -2.52 -0.35 4.60
N PHE A 25 -2.11 0.90 4.85
CA PHE A 25 -0.71 1.29 4.92
C PHE A 25 -0.43 1.80 6.33
N GLN A 26 0.51 1.18 7.03
CA GLN A 26 0.83 1.51 8.41
C GLN A 26 2.30 1.90 8.50
N TRP A 27 2.56 3.14 8.87
CA TRP A 27 3.92 3.61 9.14
C TRP A 27 4.36 3.16 10.53
N GLU A 28 5.65 3.37 10.85
CA GLU A 28 6.21 2.98 12.13
C GLU A 28 5.49 3.66 13.30
N ASP A 29 5.10 4.94 13.13
CA ASP A 29 4.24 5.60 14.09
C ASP A 29 2.82 5.03 13.95
N PRO A 30 2.26 4.42 15.01
CA PRO A 30 0.94 3.81 14.93
C PRO A 30 -0.19 4.79 14.67
N ASN A 31 0.06 6.09 14.85
CA ASN A 31 -0.95 7.12 14.56
C ASN A 31 -0.95 7.55 13.10
N ILE A 32 0.01 7.08 12.29
CA ILE A 32 0.12 7.44 10.88
C ILE A 32 -0.24 6.22 10.05
N TYR A 33 -1.38 6.29 9.34
CA TYR A 33 -1.84 5.21 8.49
C TYR A 33 -2.70 5.77 7.36
N LYS A 34 -2.88 4.98 6.30
CA LYS A 34 -3.83 5.26 5.21
C LYS A 34 -4.58 3.99 4.86
N ILE A 35 -5.84 4.16 4.48
CA ILE A 35 -6.68 3.07 3.97
C ILE A 35 -7.30 3.56 2.67
N GLY A 36 -7.27 2.73 1.65
CA GLY A 36 -7.90 3.10 0.38
C GLY A 36 -7.91 1.93 -0.59
N THR A 37 -8.65 2.12 -1.69
CA THR A 37 -8.71 1.13 -2.76
C THR A 37 -7.65 1.44 -3.80
N ILE A 38 -6.86 0.45 -4.17
CA ILE A 38 -5.79 0.60 -5.16
C ILE A 38 -6.42 0.78 -6.54
N VAL A 39 -6.08 1.89 -7.21
CA VAL A 39 -6.56 2.16 -8.57
C VAL A 39 -5.41 2.26 -9.57
N GLY A 40 -4.18 2.26 -9.12
CA GLY A 40 -3.03 2.28 -10.01
C GLY A 40 -1.75 1.94 -9.26
N VAL A 41 -0.83 1.28 -9.96
CA VAL A 41 0.50 0.98 -9.44
C VAL A 41 1.49 1.30 -10.54
N ALA A 42 2.52 2.08 -10.20
CA ALA A 42 3.60 2.39 -11.12
C ALA A 42 4.92 2.22 -10.38
N ALA A 43 5.96 1.81 -11.10
CA ALA A 43 7.25 1.57 -10.49
C ALA A 43 8.35 2.15 -11.38
N ASP A 44 9.38 2.71 -10.74
CA ASP A 44 10.59 3.14 -11.41
C ASP A 44 11.81 2.66 -10.63
N SER A 45 13.00 3.12 -11.01
CA SER A 45 14.23 2.67 -10.36
C SER A 45 14.38 3.17 -8.93
N ALA A 46 13.64 4.20 -8.54
CA ALA A 46 13.76 4.83 -7.22
C ALA A 46 12.63 4.44 -6.29
N ALA A 47 11.42 4.18 -6.81
CA ALA A 47 10.25 4.02 -5.96
C ALA A 47 9.13 3.23 -6.65
N ILE A 48 8.20 2.75 -5.83
CA ILE A 48 6.95 2.16 -6.25
C ILE A 48 5.84 3.09 -5.80
N HIS A 49 4.98 3.51 -6.74
CA HIS A 49 3.90 4.45 -6.48
C HIS A 49 2.57 3.71 -6.49
N VAL A 50 1.79 3.85 -5.45
CA VAL A 50 0.46 3.25 -5.34
C VAL A 50 -0.57 4.37 -5.29
N ASN A 51 -1.46 4.39 -6.29
CA ASN A 51 -2.53 5.37 -6.36
C ASN A 51 -3.80 4.80 -5.72
N LEU A 52 -4.46 5.62 -4.91
CA LEU A 52 -5.66 5.22 -4.18
C LEU A 52 -6.85 6.05 -4.64
N ALA A 53 -8.02 5.41 -4.71
CA ALA A 53 -9.24 6.08 -5.13
C ALA A 53 -9.59 7.22 -4.17
N GLY A 54 -9.91 8.39 -4.74
CA GLY A 54 -10.34 9.55 -3.95
C GLY A 54 -9.24 10.25 -3.18
N ILE A 55 -7.98 9.84 -3.37
CA ILE A 55 -6.82 10.43 -2.69
C ILE A 55 -5.88 10.99 -3.75
N ASP A 56 -5.63 12.30 -3.71
CA ASP A 56 -4.78 12.98 -4.70
C ASP A 56 -3.34 12.49 -4.64
N GLN A 57 -2.84 12.22 -3.45
CA GLN A 57 -1.51 11.70 -3.25
C GLN A 57 -1.63 10.28 -2.71
N GLY A 58 -1.17 9.33 -3.50
CA GLY A 58 -1.13 7.94 -3.07
C GLY A 58 0.01 7.69 -2.08
N VAL A 59 0.48 6.45 -2.07
CA VAL A 59 1.56 6.03 -1.20
C VAL A 59 2.78 5.71 -2.04
N VAL A 60 3.95 6.14 -1.59
CA VAL A 60 5.21 5.89 -2.28
C VAL A 60 6.09 5.01 -1.39
N PHE A 61 6.59 3.92 -1.97
CA PHE A 61 7.55 3.03 -1.32
C PHE A 61 8.91 3.25 -1.96
N LEU A 62 9.87 3.70 -1.19
CA LEU A 62 11.22 3.90 -1.68
C LEU A 62 11.95 2.56 -1.76
N ARG A 63 12.73 2.34 -2.83
CA ARG A 63 13.47 1.08 -2.97
C ARG A 63 14.67 0.99 -2.04
N GLN A 64 15.21 2.14 -1.64
CA GLN A 64 16.31 2.23 -0.65
C GLN A 64 15.89 3.19 0.45
N PRO A 65 14.96 2.76 1.34
CA PRO A 65 14.41 3.67 2.32
C PRO A 65 15.35 3.89 3.49
N MET A 66 15.22 5.08 4.07
CA MET A 66 15.74 5.31 5.41
C MET A 66 14.84 4.56 6.42
N PRO A 67 15.37 4.22 7.61
CA PRO A 67 14.55 3.57 8.64
C PRO A 67 13.24 4.34 8.89
N GLY A 68 12.12 3.63 8.86
CA GLY A 68 10.80 4.22 9.10
C GLY A 68 10.19 4.98 7.94
N ALA A 69 10.89 5.07 6.78
CA ALA A 69 10.39 5.84 5.65
C ALA A 69 9.23 5.16 4.94
N ASN A 70 9.28 3.82 4.82
CA ASN A 70 8.24 3.07 4.12
C ASN A 70 7.21 2.52 5.11
N PRO A 71 5.92 2.54 4.74
CA PRO A 71 4.91 1.86 5.53
C PRO A 71 4.94 0.35 5.27
N ARG A 72 4.30 -0.40 6.16
CA ARG A 72 3.92 -1.77 5.88
C ARG A 72 2.65 -1.78 5.05
N LEU A 73 2.58 -2.70 4.11
CA LEU A 73 1.44 -2.81 3.20
C LEU A 73 0.65 -4.06 3.52
N TYR A 74 -0.64 -3.86 3.79
CA TYR A 74 -1.57 -4.95 4.03
C TYR A 74 -2.70 -4.86 3.00
N LEU A 75 -3.11 -5.99 2.47
CA LEU A 75 -4.27 -6.08 1.60
C LEU A 75 -5.43 -6.67 2.39
N LEU A 76 -6.60 -6.07 2.22
CA LEU A 76 -7.83 -6.59 2.83
C LEU A 76 -8.42 -7.64 1.90
N TRP A 77 -8.61 -8.82 2.45
CA TRP A 77 -9.24 -9.92 1.74
C TRP A 77 -10.53 -10.29 2.45
N SER A 78 -11.62 -10.24 1.73
CA SER A 78 -12.93 -10.55 2.29
C SER A 78 -13.57 -11.74 1.57
#